data_ed2fd4161e864a04072597d15c6ed287
#
_entry.id   ed2fd4161e864a04072597d15c6ed287
#
_cell.length_a   1.000
_cell.length_b   1.000
_cell.length_c   1.000
_cell.angle_alpha   90.00
_cell.angle_beta   90.00
_cell.angle_gamma   90.00
#
_symmetry.space_group_name_H-M   'P 1'
#
loop_
_entity.id
_entity.type
_entity.pdbx_description
1 polymer ?
#
loop_
_entity_poly.entity_id
_entity_poly.type
_entity_poly.pdbx_seq_one_letter_code
_entity_poly.pdbx_strand_id
1 'polypeptide(L)'
;YTGGWREARQYLERYRELGGAMDREAYYMLGFSAYMVGDYRDAERNLARAAGPDDKLSQNASYHLADCYLRMGRRQQAMQAFAMASSEGYDEAIGEDALFNYGKLQYELGGGYFNEAINVLNRYLLRYPQSGRVPQVKEYLAAAYYNSRNYDAAYRAIMQVPHPDNDLKAALQKITYFRGL
;
A
#
# COMPACT_ATOMS: atom_id res chain seq x y z
N TYR A 1 10.26 21.10 10.60
CA TYR A 1 8.99 21.83 10.37
C TYR A 1 7.78 21.11 10.98
N THR A 2 7.83 20.76 12.27
CA THR A 2 6.71 20.13 13.00
C THR A 2 5.85 21.15 13.78
N GLY A 3 6.29 22.40 13.90
CA GLY A 3 5.60 23.44 14.68
C GLY A 3 4.20 23.74 14.17
N GLY A 4 4.03 24.00 12.90
CA GLY A 4 2.73 24.33 12.32
C GLY A 4 1.67 23.23 12.43
N TRP A 5 2.07 21.95 12.44
CA TRP A 5 1.13 20.82 12.59
C TRP A 5 0.60 20.66 14.02
N ARG A 6 1.43 20.95 15.01
CA ARG A 6 0.97 20.97 16.42
C ARG A 6 -0.03 22.10 16.67
N GLU A 7 0.27 23.28 16.15
CA GLU A 7 -0.62 24.44 16.26
C GLU A 7 -1.94 24.19 15.54
N ALA A 8 -1.90 23.66 14.31
CA ALA A 8 -3.09 23.30 13.55
C ALA A 8 -3.95 22.28 14.31
N ARG A 9 -3.33 21.25 14.88
CA ARG A 9 -4.02 20.27 15.72
C ARG A 9 -4.70 20.91 16.91
N GLN A 10 -3.97 21.69 17.69
CA GLN A 10 -4.52 22.38 18.88
C GLN A 10 -5.70 23.28 18.53
N TYR A 11 -5.60 24.00 17.41
CA TYR A 11 -6.68 24.87 16.92
C TYR A 11 -7.94 24.07 16.59
N LEU A 12 -7.80 22.99 15.83
CA LEU A 12 -8.92 22.13 15.42
C LEU A 12 -9.54 21.39 16.61
N GLU A 13 -8.72 20.93 17.57
CA GLU A 13 -9.19 20.32 18.82
C GLU A 13 -10.02 21.35 19.62
N ARG A 14 -9.52 22.57 19.75
CA ARG A 14 -10.23 23.63 20.44
C ARG A 14 -11.54 24.02 19.73
N TYR A 15 -11.52 24.09 18.39
CA TYR A 15 -12.72 24.33 17.60
C TYR A 15 -13.79 23.27 17.87
N ARG A 16 -13.40 22.01 17.88
CA ARG A 16 -14.28 20.87 18.20
C ARG A 16 -14.85 20.94 19.62
N GLU A 17 -14.00 21.27 20.64
CA GLU A 17 -14.42 21.42 22.04
C GLU A 17 -15.46 22.54 22.22
N LEU A 18 -15.36 23.60 21.44
CA LEU A 18 -16.31 24.71 21.45
C LEU A 18 -17.62 24.42 20.68
N GLY A 19 -17.81 23.17 20.24
CA GLY A 19 -19.01 22.76 19.51
C GLY A 19 -19.01 23.13 18.04
N GLY A 20 -17.82 23.42 17.45
CA GLY A 20 -17.67 23.65 16.01
C GLY A 20 -18.04 22.42 15.21
N ALA A 21 -18.73 22.61 14.08
CA ALA A 21 -19.13 21.54 13.19
C ALA A 21 -17.89 20.94 12.50
N MET A 22 -17.67 19.63 12.71
CA MET A 22 -16.57 18.88 12.11
C MET A 22 -17.09 18.18 10.84
N ASP A 23 -16.75 18.74 9.68
CA ASP A 23 -16.93 18.07 8.39
C ASP A 23 -15.78 17.10 8.07
N ARG A 24 -15.82 16.44 6.93
CA ARG A 24 -14.81 15.47 6.51
C ARG A 24 -13.43 16.10 6.35
N GLU A 25 -13.37 17.32 5.81
CA GLU A 25 -12.14 18.09 5.64
C GLU A 25 -11.51 18.42 7.00
N ALA A 26 -12.29 18.85 7.98
CA ALA A 26 -11.82 19.12 9.33
C ALA A 26 -11.29 17.85 10.01
N TYR A 27 -11.96 16.70 9.86
CA TYR A 27 -11.46 15.42 10.32
C TYR A 27 -10.17 15.01 9.62
N TYR A 28 -10.06 15.23 8.31
CA TYR A 28 -8.82 14.96 7.58
C TYR A 28 -7.67 15.82 8.10
N MET A 29 -7.88 17.13 8.23
CA MET A 29 -6.86 18.05 8.73
C MET A 29 -6.40 17.69 10.14
N LEU A 30 -7.32 17.33 11.02
CA LEU A 30 -7.01 16.90 12.38
C LEU A 30 -6.23 15.59 12.39
N GLY A 31 -6.67 14.60 11.60
CA GLY A 31 -6.00 13.31 11.47
C GLY A 31 -4.62 13.43 10.84
N PHE A 32 -4.47 14.23 9.79
CA PHE A 32 -3.19 14.47 9.14
C PHE A 32 -2.22 15.23 10.06
N SER A 33 -2.70 16.23 10.81
CA SER A 33 -1.88 16.92 11.82
C SER A 33 -1.39 15.96 12.91
N ALA A 34 -2.25 15.05 13.37
CA ALA A 34 -1.88 14.01 14.34
C ALA A 34 -0.84 13.05 13.75
N TYR A 35 -1.00 12.62 12.48
CA TYR A 35 -0.04 11.81 11.74
C TYR A 35 1.34 12.49 11.68
N MET A 36 1.39 13.76 11.31
CA MET A 36 2.63 14.54 11.17
C MET A 36 3.39 14.72 12.50
N VAL A 37 2.71 14.65 13.64
CA VAL A 37 3.35 14.69 14.97
C VAL A 37 3.59 13.30 15.56
N GLY A 38 3.25 12.23 14.82
CA GLY A 38 3.50 10.84 15.22
C GLY A 38 2.45 10.23 16.15
N ASP A 39 1.32 10.90 16.39
CA ASP A 39 0.19 10.33 17.12
C ASP A 39 -0.72 9.52 16.20
N TYR A 40 -0.23 8.32 15.84
CA TYR A 40 -0.90 7.45 14.86
C TYR A 40 -2.26 6.92 15.35
N ARG A 41 -2.50 6.85 16.67
CA ARG A 41 -3.81 6.43 17.21
C ARG A 41 -4.86 7.51 17.03
N ASP A 42 -4.50 8.77 17.25
CA ASP A 42 -5.42 9.87 17.03
C ASP A 42 -5.61 10.13 15.54
N ALA A 43 -4.52 10.01 14.76
CA ALA A 43 -4.59 10.07 13.29
C ALA A 43 -5.56 9.02 12.74
N GLU A 44 -5.48 7.76 13.16
CA GLU A 44 -6.40 6.68 12.80
C GLU A 44 -7.86 7.08 13.01
N ARG A 45 -8.20 7.56 14.22
CA ARG A 45 -9.59 7.92 14.57
C ARG A 45 -10.18 9.01 13.68
N ASN A 46 -9.37 10.00 13.35
CA ASN A 46 -9.82 11.15 12.57
C ASN A 46 -9.78 10.87 11.06
N LEU A 47 -8.73 10.23 10.55
CA LEU A 47 -8.64 9.84 9.14
C LEU A 47 -9.74 8.84 8.74
N ALA A 48 -10.10 7.90 9.62
CA ALA A 48 -11.21 6.97 9.37
C ALA A 48 -12.56 7.69 9.22
N ARG A 49 -12.75 8.85 9.86
CA ARG A 49 -13.95 9.69 9.68
C ARG A 49 -13.91 10.52 8.41
N ALA A 50 -12.73 10.83 7.92
CA ALA A 50 -12.53 11.55 6.65
C ALA A 50 -12.67 10.63 5.44
N ALA A 51 -12.27 9.38 5.56
CA ALA A 51 -12.49 8.37 4.53
C ALA A 51 -13.99 8.11 4.36
N GLY A 52 -14.46 7.97 3.13
CA GLY A 52 -15.91 7.82 2.87
C GLY A 52 -16.20 7.64 1.38
N PRO A 53 -16.98 8.52 0.74
CA PRO A 53 -17.30 8.43 -0.68
C PRO A 53 -16.07 8.43 -1.57
N ASP A 54 -16.22 7.93 -2.80
CA ASP A 54 -15.18 7.92 -3.82
C ASP A 54 -14.86 9.36 -4.29
N ASP A 55 -13.87 9.95 -3.63
CA ASP A 55 -13.36 11.29 -3.92
C ASP A 55 -11.88 11.43 -3.53
N LYS A 56 -11.25 12.54 -3.93
CA LYS A 56 -9.84 12.82 -3.64
C LYS A 56 -9.52 12.83 -2.13
N LEU A 57 -10.46 13.29 -1.31
CA LEU A 57 -10.27 13.35 0.13
C LEU A 57 -10.20 11.92 0.72
N SER A 58 -11.08 11.03 0.27
CA SER A 58 -11.09 9.63 0.66
C SER A 58 -9.81 8.92 0.27
N GLN A 59 -9.31 9.14 -0.94
CA GLN A 59 -8.04 8.59 -1.39
C GLN A 59 -6.89 8.98 -0.46
N ASN A 60 -6.76 10.27 -0.17
CA ASN A 60 -5.73 10.79 0.72
C ASN A 60 -5.88 10.26 2.16
N ALA A 61 -7.11 10.26 2.68
CA ALA A 61 -7.39 9.77 4.03
C ALA A 61 -7.05 8.28 4.16
N SER A 62 -7.47 7.46 3.20
CA SER A 62 -7.18 6.02 3.16
C SER A 62 -5.68 5.73 3.06
N TYR A 63 -4.96 6.51 2.27
CA TYR A 63 -3.51 6.38 2.14
C TYR A 63 -2.78 6.68 3.46
N HIS A 64 -3.07 7.80 4.10
CA HIS A 64 -2.45 8.13 5.39
C HIS A 64 -2.90 7.20 6.51
N LEU A 65 -4.14 6.72 6.47
CA LEU A 65 -4.65 5.70 7.39
C LEU A 65 -3.86 4.39 7.25
N ALA A 66 -3.54 3.98 6.02
CA ALA A 66 -2.72 2.80 5.75
C ALA A 66 -1.31 2.94 6.37
N ASP A 67 -0.66 4.10 6.21
CA ASP A 67 0.66 4.32 6.84
C ASP A 67 0.57 4.36 8.37
N CYS A 68 -0.51 4.95 8.94
CA CYS A 68 -0.75 4.86 10.39
C CYS A 68 -0.82 3.40 10.86
N TYR A 69 -1.54 2.55 10.13
CA TYR A 69 -1.62 1.12 10.47
C TYR A 69 -0.26 0.43 10.37
N LEU A 70 0.55 0.73 9.35
CA LEU A 70 1.92 0.21 9.25
C LEU A 70 2.78 0.62 10.45
N ARG A 71 2.74 1.90 10.86
CA ARG A 71 3.47 2.43 12.02
C ARG A 71 3.06 1.77 13.32
N MET A 72 1.81 1.32 13.41
CA MET A 72 1.27 0.59 14.56
C MET A 72 1.45 -0.93 14.47
N GLY A 73 2.08 -1.47 13.41
CA GLY A 73 2.26 -2.90 13.18
C GLY A 73 0.99 -3.65 12.72
N ARG A 74 -0.07 -2.92 12.39
CA ARG A 74 -1.37 -3.49 11.98
C ARG A 74 -1.43 -3.74 10.48
N ARG A 75 -0.60 -4.66 10.00
CA ARG A 75 -0.34 -4.87 8.57
C ARG A 75 -1.58 -5.27 7.76
N GLN A 76 -2.48 -6.06 8.35
CA GLN A 76 -3.72 -6.48 7.68
C GLN A 76 -4.65 -5.27 7.40
N GLN A 77 -4.78 -4.37 8.38
CA GLN A 77 -5.58 -3.15 8.23
C GLN A 77 -4.91 -2.17 7.25
N ALA A 78 -3.58 -2.07 7.29
CA ALA A 78 -2.83 -1.29 6.30
C ALA A 78 -3.09 -1.77 4.87
N MET A 79 -3.07 -3.09 4.65
CA MET A 79 -3.34 -3.70 3.35
C MET A 79 -4.73 -3.32 2.82
N GLN A 80 -5.76 -3.37 3.67
CA GLN A 80 -7.12 -2.98 3.29
C GLN A 80 -7.22 -1.49 2.94
N ALA A 81 -6.58 -0.62 3.73
CA ALA A 81 -6.60 0.82 3.50
C ALA A 81 -5.80 1.20 2.23
N PHE A 82 -4.68 0.54 1.93
CA PHE A 82 -3.98 0.71 0.66
C PHE A 82 -4.81 0.19 -0.53
N ALA A 83 -5.56 -0.91 -0.37
CA ALA A 83 -6.47 -1.37 -1.41
C ALA A 83 -7.50 -0.29 -1.77
N MET A 84 -8.10 0.37 -0.77
CA MET A 84 -9.03 1.48 -0.96
C MET A 84 -8.34 2.65 -1.69
N ALA A 85 -7.21 3.15 -1.18
CA ALA A 85 -6.49 4.27 -1.79
C ALA A 85 -6.03 3.98 -3.23
N SER A 86 -5.75 2.71 -3.57
CA SER A 86 -5.29 2.30 -4.91
C SER A 86 -6.41 2.15 -5.93
N SER A 87 -7.66 2.02 -5.50
CA SER A 87 -8.82 1.86 -6.39
C SER A 87 -9.24 3.19 -7.02
N GLU A 88 -8.97 4.28 -6.36
CA GLU A 88 -9.33 5.64 -6.74
C GLU A 88 -8.27 6.25 -7.68
N GLY A 89 -8.69 7.13 -8.57
CA GLY A 89 -7.83 7.70 -9.62
C GLY A 89 -7.62 9.21 -9.53
N TYR A 90 -7.81 9.80 -8.35
CA TYR A 90 -7.77 11.25 -8.14
C TYR A 90 -6.35 11.81 -8.03
N ASP A 91 -5.45 11.06 -7.40
CA ASP A 91 -4.02 11.38 -7.31
C ASP A 91 -3.21 10.16 -7.75
N GLU A 92 -2.54 10.30 -8.89
CA GLU A 92 -1.83 9.19 -9.54
C GLU A 92 -0.63 8.72 -8.70
N ALA A 93 0.07 9.64 -8.04
CA ALA A 93 1.23 9.30 -7.22
C ALA A 93 0.82 8.52 -5.97
N ILE A 94 -0.27 8.94 -5.33
CA ILE A 94 -0.86 8.21 -4.19
C ILE A 94 -1.41 6.86 -4.65
N GLY A 95 -2.11 6.83 -5.77
CA GLY A 95 -2.65 5.59 -6.34
C GLY A 95 -1.57 4.57 -6.68
N GLU A 96 -0.44 5.02 -7.25
CA GLU A 96 0.71 4.18 -7.55
C GLU A 96 1.33 3.60 -6.29
N ASP A 97 1.65 4.46 -5.30
CA ASP A 97 2.28 4.02 -4.05
C ASP A 97 1.37 3.07 -3.26
N ALA A 98 0.07 3.39 -3.21
CA ALA A 98 -0.93 2.54 -2.58
C ALA A 98 -1.03 1.16 -3.25
N LEU A 99 -1.07 1.11 -4.59
CA LEU A 99 -1.17 -0.15 -5.33
C LEU A 99 0.08 -1.02 -5.15
N PHE A 100 1.27 -0.40 -5.11
CA PHE A 100 2.51 -1.10 -4.81
C PHE A 100 2.49 -1.72 -3.41
N ASN A 101 2.17 -0.92 -2.39
CA ASN A 101 2.11 -1.39 -1.00
C ASN A 101 1.02 -2.44 -0.79
N TYR A 102 -0.12 -2.31 -1.46
CA TYR A 102 -1.18 -3.32 -1.45
C TYR A 102 -0.68 -4.66 -2.02
N GLY A 103 -0.06 -4.65 -3.20
CA GLY A 103 0.48 -5.87 -3.82
C GLY A 103 1.59 -6.54 -2.98
N LYS A 104 2.48 -5.74 -2.41
CA LYS A 104 3.52 -6.19 -1.48
C LYS A 104 2.93 -6.86 -0.24
N LEU A 105 1.97 -6.21 0.42
CA LEU A 105 1.33 -6.75 1.62
C LEU A 105 0.49 -7.99 1.32
N GLN A 106 -0.17 -8.05 0.18
CA GLN A 106 -0.86 -9.26 -0.29
C GLN A 106 0.10 -10.44 -0.45
N TYR A 107 1.29 -10.21 -1.00
CA TYR A 107 2.31 -11.25 -1.09
C TYR A 107 2.80 -11.69 0.30
N GLU A 108 3.12 -10.74 1.18
CA GLU A 108 3.70 -11.00 2.50
C GLU A 108 2.72 -11.63 3.51
N LEU A 109 1.43 -11.30 3.42
CA LEU A 109 0.39 -11.72 4.36
C LEU A 109 -0.50 -12.85 3.81
N GLY A 110 -0.37 -13.21 2.55
CA GLY A 110 -1.27 -14.12 1.84
C GLY A 110 -1.30 -15.56 2.34
N GLY A 111 -0.46 -15.93 3.31
CA GLY A 111 -0.52 -17.24 3.99
C GLY A 111 -0.44 -18.46 3.06
N GLY A 112 0.16 -18.31 1.89
CA GLY A 112 0.23 -19.35 0.85
C GLY A 112 -0.79 -19.19 -0.29
N TYR A 113 -1.72 -18.26 -0.20
CA TYR A 113 -2.67 -17.94 -1.27
C TYR A 113 -2.20 -16.74 -2.09
N PHE A 114 -1.38 -17.00 -3.12
CA PHE A 114 -0.69 -15.95 -3.89
C PHE A 114 -1.50 -15.39 -5.07
N ASN A 115 -2.67 -15.93 -5.40
CA ASN A 115 -3.43 -15.52 -6.57
C ASN A 115 -3.81 -14.03 -6.53
N GLU A 116 -4.24 -13.52 -5.38
CA GLU A 116 -4.59 -12.10 -5.27
C GLU A 116 -3.35 -11.20 -5.37
N ALA A 117 -2.23 -11.58 -4.76
CA ALA A 117 -0.97 -10.87 -4.94
C ALA A 117 -0.55 -10.80 -6.41
N ILE A 118 -0.65 -11.92 -7.14
CA ILE A 118 -0.37 -12.00 -8.58
C ILE A 118 -1.28 -11.05 -9.37
N ASN A 119 -2.58 -11.03 -9.07
CA ASN A 119 -3.54 -10.14 -9.72
C ASN A 119 -3.21 -8.66 -9.50
N VAL A 120 -2.93 -8.30 -8.25
CA VAL A 120 -2.61 -6.91 -7.88
C VAL A 120 -1.29 -6.46 -8.51
N LEU A 121 -0.25 -7.29 -8.46
CA LEU A 121 1.07 -6.98 -9.05
C LEU A 121 1.00 -6.87 -10.59
N ASN A 122 0.23 -7.73 -11.25
CA ASN A 122 -0.02 -7.59 -12.70
C ASN A 122 -0.79 -6.31 -13.02
N ARG A 123 -1.80 -5.94 -12.22
CA ARG A 123 -2.52 -4.68 -12.37
C ARG A 123 -1.57 -3.47 -12.23
N TYR A 124 -0.59 -3.54 -11.31
CA TYR A 124 0.44 -2.51 -11.17
C TYR A 124 1.27 -2.37 -12.47
N LEU A 125 1.77 -3.48 -13.03
CA LEU A 125 2.57 -3.45 -14.26
C LEU A 125 1.81 -2.90 -15.46
N LEU A 126 0.49 -3.15 -15.53
CA LEU A 126 -0.37 -2.63 -16.60
C LEU A 126 -0.63 -1.13 -16.43
N ARG A 127 -0.85 -0.67 -15.19
CA ARG A 127 -1.20 0.73 -14.93
C ARG A 127 0.02 1.66 -14.91
N TYR A 128 1.17 1.15 -14.43
CA TYR A 128 2.40 1.93 -14.24
C TYR A 128 3.63 1.30 -14.92
N PRO A 129 3.59 1.07 -16.24
CA PRO A 129 4.65 0.33 -16.94
C PRO A 129 6.00 1.07 -16.98
N GLN A 130 6.02 2.39 -16.74
CA GLN A 130 7.22 3.22 -16.75
C GLN A 130 7.71 3.58 -15.34
N SER A 131 7.10 3.01 -14.29
CA SER A 131 7.52 3.26 -12.92
C SER A 131 8.91 2.72 -12.62
N GLY A 132 9.69 3.46 -11.83
CA GLY A 132 10.97 2.98 -11.30
C GLY A 132 10.85 1.75 -10.39
N ARG A 133 9.63 1.41 -9.93
CA ARG A 133 9.36 0.22 -9.10
C ARG A 133 9.07 -1.05 -9.90
N VAL A 134 8.97 -0.96 -11.23
CA VAL A 134 8.69 -2.12 -12.09
C VAL A 134 9.64 -3.29 -11.85
N PRO A 135 10.96 -3.11 -11.69
CA PRO A 135 11.86 -4.22 -11.37
C PRO A 135 11.47 -4.95 -10.07
N GLN A 136 11.20 -4.20 -9.01
CA GLN A 136 10.82 -4.76 -7.72
C GLN A 136 9.46 -5.47 -7.76
N VAL A 137 8.49 -4.93 -8.51
CA VAL A 137 7.18 -5.58 -8.72
C VAL A 137 7.34 -6.91 -9.46
N LYS A 138 8.24 -6.99 -10.44
CA LYS A 138 8.55 -8.24 -11.15
C LYS A 138 9.20 -9.27 -10.22
N GLU A 139 10.03 -8.86 -9.27
CA GLU A 139 10.59 -9.75 -8.25
C GLU A 139 9.49 -10.36 -7.37
N TYR A 140 8.59 -9.55 -6.83
CA TYR A 140 7.44 -10.06 -6.05
C TYR A 140 6.55 -10.98 -6.88
N LEU A 141 6.31 -10.65 -8.15
CA LEU A 141 5.49 -11.46 -9.03
C LEU A 141 6.14 -12.83 -9.32
N ALA A 142 7.44 -12.84 -9.60
CA ALA A 142 8.21 -14.06 -9.81
C ALA A 142 8.18 -14.97 -8.56
N ALA A 143 8.38 -14.39 -7.37
CA ALA A 143 8.30 -15.10 -6.11
C ALA A 143 6.88 -15.63 -5.83
N ALA A 144 5.84 -14.84 -6.14
CA ALA A 144 4.44 -15.27 -5.99
C ALA A 144 4.10 -16.46 -6.91
N TYR A 145 4.53 -16.43 -8.16
CA TYR A 145 4.36 -17.56 -9.08
C TYR A 145 5.12 -18.80 -8.62
N TYR A 146 6.37 -18.65 -8.14
CA TYR A 146 7.14 -19.76 -7.62
C TYR A 146 6.46 -20.40 -6.40
N ASN A 147 6.03 -19.58 -5.44
CA ASN A 147 5.39 -20.06 -4.22
C ASN A 147 3.99 -20.65 -4.46
N SER A 148 3.30 -20.23 -5.52
CA SER A 148 2.04 -20.84 -5.98
C SER A 148 2.24 -22.14 -6.76
N ARG A 149 3.51 -22.61 -6.92
CA ARG A 149 3.91 -23.77 -7.73
C ARG A 149 3.59 -23.65 -9.23
N ASN A 150 3.33 -22.44 -9.72
CA ASN A 150 3.20 -22.17 -11.15
C ASN A 150 4.58 -21.93 -11.75
N TYR A 151 5.35 -23.03 -11.91
CA TYR A 151 6.76 -22.97 -12.27
C TYR A 151 7.00 -22.43 -13.68
N ASP A 152 6.07 -22.61 -14.61
CA ASP A 152 6.19 -22.04 -15.96
C ASP A 152 6.02 -20.51 -15.95
N ALA A 153 5.06 -20.00 -15.20
CA ALA A 153 4.89 -18.56 -15.05
C ALA A 153 6.05 -17.97 -14.24
N ALA A 154 6.51 -18.65 -13.18
CA ALA A 154 7.67 -18.23 -12.40
C ALA A 154 8.93 -18.13 -13.26
N TYR A 155 9.21 -19.12 -14.10
CA TYR A 155 10.34 -19.10 -15.02
C TYR A 155 10.31 -17.87 -15.92
N ARG A 156 9.16 -17.64 -16.61
CA ARG A 156 9.00 -16.48 -17.48
C ARG A 156 9.13 -15.16 -16.73
N ALA A 157 8.61 -15.08 -15.52
CA ALA A 157 8.69 -13.87 -14.67
C ALA A 157 10.13 -13.58 -14.23
N ILE A 158 10.88 -14.60 -13.76
CA ILE A 158 12.28 -14.45 -13.34
C ILE A 158 13.16 -13.99 -14.51
N MET A 159 12.94 -14.54 -15.71
CA MET A 159 13.69 -14.13 -16.91
C MET A 159 13.47 -12.68 -17.32
N GLN A 160 12.45 -12.02 -16.78
CA GLN A 160 12.18 -10.59 -17.01
C GLN A 160 12.75 -9.69 -15.89
N VAL A 161 13.32 -10.25 -14.83
CA VAL A 161 13.96 -9.48 -13.76
C VAL A 161 15.40 -9.17 -14.19
N PRO A 162 15.79 -7.87 -14.31
CA PRO A 162 17.12 -7.51 -14.83
C PRO A 162 18.27 -8.02 -13.96
N HIS A 163 18.09 -7.98 -12.64
CA HIS A 163 19.10 -8.38 -11.65
C HIS A 163 18.46 -9.22 -10.55
N PRO A 164 18.13 -10.51 -10.82
CA PRO A 164 17.50 -11.36 -9.83
C PRO A 164 18.42 -11.55 -8.61
N ASP A 165 17.83 -11.49 -7.41
CA ASP A 165 18.52 -11.77 -6.16
C ASP A 165 18.91 -13.25 -6.03
N ASN A 166 19.56 -13.62 -4.94
CA ASN A 166 20.02 -14.98 -4.73
C ASN A 166 18.86 -16.00 -4.56
N ASP A 167 17.74 -15.54 -4.01
CA ASP A 167 16.55 -16.38 -3.80
C ASP A 167 15.86 -16.68 -5.14
N LEU A 168 15.74 -15.69 -6.02
CA LEU A 168 15.22 -15.90 -7.37
C LEU A 168 16.17 -16.74 -8.24
N LYS A 169 17.48 -16.58 -8.10
CA LYS A 169 18.47 -17.46 -8.77
C LYS A 169 18.35 -18.90 -8.32
N ALA A 170 18.23 -19.15 -7.01
CA ALA A 170 18.02 -20.48 -6.47
C ALA A 170 16.68 -21.08 -6.91
N ALA A 171 15.62 -20.26 -6.96
CA ALA A 171 14.33 -20.66 -7.51
C ALA A 171 14.44 -21.06 -8.98
N LEU A 172 15.16 -20.28 -9.79
CA LEU A 172 15.39 -20.58 -11.21
C LEU A 172 16.09 -21.92 -11.42
N GLN A 173 17.13 -22.22 -10.61
CA GLN A 173 17.81 -23.54 -10.65
C GLN A 173 16.83 -24.68 -10.37
N LYS A 174 16.02 -24.57 -9.34
CA LYS A 174 15.01 -25.58 -8.99
C LYS A 174 13.96 -25.75 -10.08
N ILE A 175 13.46 -24.63 -10.63
CA ILE A 175 12.47 -24.66 -11.72
C ILE A 175 13.04 -25.33 -12.96
N THR A 176 14.27 -25.00 -13.37
CA THR A 176 14.91 -25.61 -14.53
C THR A 176 15.14 -27.10 -14.36
N TYR A 177 15.48 -27.54 -13.16
CA TYR A 177 15.59 -28.96 -12.82
C TYR A 177 14.23 -29.67 -12.97
N PHE A 178 13.16 -29.14 -12.39
CA PHE A 178 11.82 -29.74 -12.46
C PHE A 178 11.18 -29.68 -13.86
N ARG A 179 11.61 -28.75 -14.72
CA ARG A 179 11.14 -28.67 -16.13
C ARG A 179 11.93 -29.58 -17.05
N GLY A 180 13.10 -30.03 -16.66
CA GLY A 180 13.92 -30.98 -17.40
C GLY A 180 13.60 -32.43 -17.13
N LEU A 181 12.72 -32.68 -16.16
CA LEU A 181 12.15 -33.99 -15.85
C LEU A 181 10.77 -34.13 -16.47
#